data_e564bb293cb607b73be60609ec845b47
#
_entry.id   e564bb293cb607b73be60609ec845b47
#
_cell.length_a   1.000
_cell.length_b   1.000
_cell.length_c   1.000
_cell.angle_alpha   90.00
_cell.angle_beta   90.00
_cell.angle_gamma   90.00
#
_symmetry.space_group_name_H-M   'P 1'
#
loop_
_entity.id
_entity.type
_entity.pdbx_description
1 polymer ?
#
loop_
_entity_poly.entity_id
_entity_poly.type
_entity_poly.pdbx_seq_one_letter_code
_entity_poly.pdbx_strand_id
1 'polypeptide(L)'
;RGLGDVYKRQPIKEAALAGGVEALYAGLPVIFLVTLGGFCTNAIYCIWQNIKNKTGKEYFSVKGVVLTNNLLFCALAGVLWYSQFFGLEMGKSFLTDSPILLAFSWSILMSLNVTFSNVWGILLKEWKGVSNTTIAVLILGLVVLISSIIVVAMAQV
;
A
#
# COMPACT_ATOMS: atom_id res chain seq x y z
N ARG A 1 10.46 14.94 -10.75
CA ARG A 1 10.14 14.63 -9.32
C ARG A 1 10.69 13.28 -8.83
N GLY A 2 10.88 12.26 -9.69
CA GLY A 2 11.36 10.93 -9.27
C GLY A 2 12.84 10.83 -8.85
N LEU A 3 13.73 11.60 -9.45
CA LEU A 3 15.16 11.57 -9.12
C LEU A 3 15.48 12.12 -7.72
N GLY A 4 14.77 13.13 -7.24
CA GLY A 4 14.99 13.71 -5.91
C GLY A 4 14.59 12.77 -4.76
N ASP A 5 13.60 11.90 -4.94
CA ASP A 5 13.18 10.93 -3.95
C ASP A 5 14.18 9.77 -3.81
N VAL A 6 14.77 9.33 -4.90
CA VAL A 6 15.82 8.30 -4.90
C VAL A 6 17.06 8.81 -4.14
N TYR A 7 17.48 10.06 -4.38
CA TYR A 7 18.62 10.67 -3.70
C TYR A 7 18.44 10.82 -2.18
N LYS A 8 17.23 11.14 -1.72
CA LYS A 8 16.95 11.30 -0.29
C LYS A 8 16.86 9.97 0.47
N ARG A 9 16.58 8.88 -0.24
CA ARG A 9 16.48 7.53 0.37
C ARG A 9 17.82 6.81 0.46
N GLN A 10 18.77 7.14 -0.40
CA GLN A 10 20.11 6.53 -0.44
C GLN A 10 20.86 6.63 0.89
N PRO A 11 20.97 7.79 1.56
CA PRO A 11 21.73 7.89 2.81
C PRO A 11 21.22 6.96 3.91
N ILE A 12 19.89 6.74 3.99
CA ILE A 12 19.29 5.86 5.01
C ILE A 12 19.59 4.40 4.67
N LYS A 13 19.53 4.04 3.39
CA LYS A 13 19.85 2.70 2.91
C LYS A 13 21.33 2.38 3.11
N GLU A 14 22.20 3.32 2.81
CA GLU A 14 23.66 3.20 3.02
C GLU A 14 24.01 3.07 4.50
N ALA A 15 23.38 3.87 5.36
CA ALA A 15 23.54 3.76 6.81
C ALA A 15 23.07 2.40 7.35
N ALA A 16 21.99 1.84 6.82
CA ALA A 16 21.52 0.51 7.17
C ALA A 16 22.52 -0.58 6.76
N LEU A 17 23.07 -0.50 5.55
CA LEU A 17 24.10 -1.41 5.06
C LEU A 17 25.38 -1.31 5.88
N ALA A 18 25.84 -0.10 6.20
CA ALA A 18 26.99 0.17 7.06
C ALA A 18 26.77 -0.38 8.48
N GLY A 19 25.54 -0.40 8.96
CA GLY A 19 25.14 -1.02 10.23
C GLY A 19 25.02 -2.55 10.20
N GLY A 20 25.37 -3.21 9.08
CA GLY A 20 25.36 -4.66 8.96
C GLY A 20 23.98 -5.25 8.56
N VAL A 21 23.04 -4.44 8.12
CA VAL A 21 21.75 -4.93 7.60
C VAL A 21 21.98 -5.55 6.22
N GLU A 22 21.47 -6.74 6.02
CA GLU A 22 21.53 -7.44 4.74
C GLU A 22 20.86 -6.62 3.62
N ALA A 23 21.43 -6.67 2.41
CA ALA A 23 20.94 -5.89 1.25
C ALA A 23 19.45 -6.09 0.95
N LEU A 24 18.92 -7.28 1.23
CA LEU A 24 17.52 -7.65 1.10
C LEU A 24 16.60 -6.75 1.95
N TYR A 25 17.04 -6.34 3.12
CA TYR A 25 16.27 -5.59 4.11
C TYR A 25 16.67 -4.11 4.20
N ALA A 26 17.68 -3.68 3.47
CA ALA A 26 18.23 -2.33 3.58
C ALA A 26 17.23 -1.20 3.21
N GLY A 27 16.17 -1.52 2.47
CA GLY A 27 15.08 -0.58 2.14
C GLY A 27 14.02 -0.43 3.23
N LEU A 28 13.90 -1.37 4.17
CA LEU A 28 12.85 -1.36 5.18
C LEU A 28 12.88 -0.16 6.14
N PRO A 29 14.05 0.32 6.62
CA PRO A 29 14.09 1.53 7.47
C PRO A 29 13.51 2.76 6.77
N VAL A 30 13.68 2.87 5.45
CA VAL A 30 13.11 3.97 4.67
C VAL A 30 11.58 3.89 4.67
N ILE A 31 11.02 2.71 4.40
CA ILE A 31 9.57 2.49 4.43
C ILE A 31 9.02 2.77 5.83
N PHE A 32 9.69 2.31 6.87
CA PHE A 32 9.28 2.57 8.25
C PHE A 32 9.17 4.06 8.55
N LEU A 33 10.18 4.86 8.20
CA LEU A 33 10.17 6.31 8.43
C LEU A 33 9.06 7.02 7.64
N VAL A 34 8.85 6.62 6.38
CA VAL A 34 7.79 7.21 5.53
C VAL A 34 6.40 6.88 6.09
N THR A 35 6.18 5.62 6.47
CA THR A 35 4.88 5.19 7.03
C THR A 35 4.64 5.78 8.42
N LEU A 36 5.68 5.95 9.23
CA LEU A 36 5.58 6.62 10.53
C LEU A 36 5.15 8.08 10.37
N GLY A 37 5.71 8.82 9.40
CA GLY A 37 5.28 10.19 9.08
C GLY A 37 3.81 10.25 8.65
N GLY A 38 3.38 9.34 7.78
CA GLY A 38 1.98 9.19 7.38
C GLY A 38 1.06 8.84 8.54
N PHE A 39 1.51 7.94 9.43
CA PHE A 39 0.78 7.58 10.64
C PHE A 39 0.58 8.81 11.57
N CYS A 40 1.62 9.56 11.84
CA CYS A 40 1.52 10.76 12.71
C CYS A 40 0.51 11.76 12.13
N THR A 41 0.56 12.03 10.84
CA THR A 41 -0.38 12.96 10.18
C THR A 41 -1.82 12.46 10.27
N ASN A 42 -2.05 11.17 9.98
CA ASN A 42 -3.36 10.54 10.06
C ASN A 42 -3.88 10.49 11.51
N ALA A 43 -3.02 10.17 12.48
CA ALA A 43 -3.41 10.12 13.88
C ALA A 43 -3.89 11.50 14.37
N ILE A 44 -3.16 12.57 14.05
CA ILE A 44 -3.55 13.95 14.38
C ILE A 44 -4.91 14.28 13.75
N TYR A 45 -5.09 13.96 12.47
CA TYR A 45 -6.35 14.21 11.77
C TYR A 45 -7.51 13.43 12.39
N CYS A 46 -7.33 12.14 12.69
CA CYS A 46 -8.35 11.30 13.32
C CYS A 46 -8.73 11.79 14.71
N ILE A 47 -7.74 12.18 15.52
CA ILE A 47 -7.98 12.76 16.85
C ILE A 47 -8.78 14.05 16.73
N TRP A 48 -8.39 14.95 15.82
CA TRP A 48 -9.13 16.19 15.58
C TRP A 48 -10.57 15.95 15.14
N GLN A 49 -10.81 14.99 14.23
CA GLN A 49 -12.15 14.60 13.79
C GLN A 49 -12.98 14.04 14.96
N ASN A 50 -12.40 13.16 15.78
CA ASN A 50 -13.10 12.59 16.93
C ASN A 50 -13.50 13.66 17.96
N ILE A 51 -12.64 14.65 18.20
CA ILE A 51 -12.94 15.78 19.10
C ILE A 51 -14.07 16.63 18.50
N LYS A 52 -13.96 16.98 17.20
CA LYS A 52 -14.94 17.81 16.50
C LYS A 52 -16.32 17.16 16.45
N ASN A 53 -16.39 15.87 16.17
CA ASN A 53 -17.65 15.14 16.04
C ASN A 53 -18.14 14.55 17.36
N LYS A 54 -17.38 14.70 18.47
CA LYS A 54 -17.69 14.16 19.81
C LYS A 54 -17.86 12.61 19.81
N THR A 55 -17.23 11.91 18.88
CA THR A 55 -17.36 10.45 18.69
C THR A 55 -16.42 9.64 19.59
N GLY A 56 -15.52 10.26 20.32
CA GLY A 56 -14.56 9.57 21.19
C GLY A 56 -15.20 8.63 22.22
N LYS A 57 -16.41 8.93 22.69
CA LYS A 57 -17.13 8.08 23.63
C LYS A 57 -17.64 6.77 22.97
N GLU A 58 -17.85 6.76 21.67
CA GLU A 58 -18.38 5.60 20.95
C GLU A 58 -17.42 4.42 20.99
N TYR A 59 -16.10 4.68 21.03
CA TYR A 59 -15.08 3.63 21.15
C TYR A 59 -15.19 2.83 22.45
N PHE A 60 -15.70 3.44 23.53
CA PHE A 60 -15.83 2.81 24.85
C PHE A 60 -17.26 2.37 25.20
N SER A 61 -18.26 2.80 24.41
CA SER A 61 -19.66 2.46 24.61
C SER A 61 -20.08 1.16 23.95
N VAL A 62 -19.23 0.59 23.11
CA VAL A 62 -19.51 -0.64 22.34
C VAL A 62 -19.31 -1.87 23.24
N LYS A 63 -20.13 -2.92 23.02
CA LYS A 63 -19.98 -4.20 23.74
C LYS A 63 -18.55 -4.74 23.56
N GLY A 64 -17.93 -5.24 24.63
CA GLY A 64 -16.53 -5.67 24.65
C GLY A 64 -16.16 -6.63 23.51
N VAL A 65 -17.04 -7.58 23.16
CA VAL A 65 -16.80 -8.53 22.05
C VAL A 65 -16.68 -7.81 20.71
N VAL A 66 -17.52 -6.80 20.45
CA VAL A 66 -17.46 -6.01 19.19
C VAL A 66 -16.19 -5.18 19.15
N LEU A 67 -15.81 -4.57 20.27
CA LEU A 67 -14.57 -3.80 20.36
C LEU A 67 -13.35 -4.69 20.11
N THR A 68 -13.29 -5.87 20.73
CA THR A 68 -12.18 -6.81 20.54
C THR A 68 -12.08 -7.27 19.09
N ASN A 69 -13.21 -7.64 18.47
CA ASN A 69 -13.22 -8.03 17.06
C ASN A 69 -12.76 -6.90 16.15
N ASN A 70 -13.24 -5.68 16.36
CA ASN A 70 -12.81 -4.52 15.58
C ASN A 70 -11.30 -4.27 15.72
N LEU A 71 -10.75 -4.34 16.92
CA LEU A 71 -9.30 -4.19 17.14
C LEU A 71 -8.51 -5.29 16.45
N LEU A 72 -8.94 -6.54 16.54
CA LEU A 72 -8.28 -7.67 15.87
C LEU A 72 -8.30 -7.51 14.35
N PHE A 73 -9.45 -7.17 13.77
CA PHE A 73 -9.53 -6.95 12.32
C PHE A 73 -8.74 -5.73 11.86
N CYS A 74 -8.73 -4.64 12.61
CA CYS A 74 -7.90 -3.49 12.32
C CYS A 74 -6.40 -3.82 12.40
N ALA A 75 -6.00 -4.58 13.42
CA ALA A 75 -4.61 -5.03 13.55
C ALA A 75 -4.21 -5.95 12.37
N LEU A 76 -5.06 -6.92 12.03
CA LEU A 76 -4.84 -7.83 10.90
C LEU A 76 -4.74 -7.04 9.59
N ALA A 77 -5.66 -6.11 9.34
CA ALA A 77 -5.64 -5.26 8.16
C ALA A 77 -4.36 -4.42 8.10
N GLY A 78 -3.89 -3.88 9.23
CA GLY A 78 -2.63 -3.14 9.32
C GLY A 78 -1.41 -4.00 8.99
N VAL A 79 -1.34 -5.22 9.52
CA VAL A 79 -0.27 -6.18 9.22
C VAL A 79 -0.27 -6.55 7.74
N LEU A 80 -1.43 -6.88 7.18
CA LEU A 80 -1.57 -7.22 5.76
C LEU A 80 -1.20 -6.04 4.86
N TRP A 81 -1.62 -4.83 5.24
CA TRP A 81 -1.28 -3.62 4.49
C TRP A 81 0.22 -3.32 4.52
N TYR A 82 0.87 -3.50 5.66
CA TYR A 82 2.31 -3.25 5.79
C TYR A 82 3.14 -4.33 5.09
N SER A 83 2.69 -5.59 5.12
CA SER A 83 3.41 -6.72 4.52
C SER A 83 3.65 -6.56 3.01
N GLN A 84 2.76 -5.87 2.28
CA GLN A 84 2.95 -5.58 0.86
C GLN A 84 4.19 -4.70 0.61
N PHE A 85 4.49 -3.74 1.49
CA PHE A 85 5.67 -2.90 1.35
C PHE A 85 6.95 -3.66 1.69
N PHE A 86 6.86 -4.55 2.67
CA PHE A 86 7.94 -5.48 2.99
C PHE A 86 8.26 -6.35 1.77
N GLY A 87 7.25 -6.98 1.18
CA GLY A 87 7.41 -7.77 -0.05
C GLY A 87 7.93 -6.95 -1.23
N LEU A 88 7.50 -5.69 -1.37
CA LEU A 88 8.00 -4.80 -2.42
C LEU A 88 9.50 -4.52 -2.28
N GLU A 89 9.97 -4.18 -1.08
CA GLU A 89 11.39 -3.87 -0.87
C GLU A 89 12.26 -5.12 -1.04
N MET A 90 11.80 -6.28 -0.57
CA MET A 90 12.46 -7.56 -0.86
C MET A 90 12.48 -7.84 -2.36
N GLY A 91 11.35 -7.67 -3.07
CA GLY A 91 11.26 -7.87 -4.51
C GLY A 91 12.20 -6.98 -5.31
N LYS A 92 12.40 -5.74 -4.89
CA LYS A 92 13.33 -4.80 -5.55
C LYS A 92 14.78 -5.28 -5.54
N SER A 93 15.20 -6.05 -4.54
CA SER A 93 16.57 -6.58 -4.49
C SER A 93 16.85 -7.61 -5.59
N PHE A 94 15.80 -8.25 -6.13
CA PHE A 94 15.88 -9.17 -7.26
C PHE A 94 15.75 -8.48 -8.62
N LEU A 95 15.41 -7.19 -8.64
CA LEU A 95 15.20 -6.41 -9.87
C LEU A 95 16.38 -5.48 -10.20
N THR A 96 17.53 -5.68 -9.59
CA THR A 96 18.73 -4.82 -9.78
C THR A 96 19.16 -4.77 -11.24
N ASP A 97 19.00 -5.87 -11.98
CA ASP A 97 19.39 -5.99 -13.38
C ASP A 97 18.34 -5.43 -14.36
N SER A 98 17.23 -4.95 -13.80
CA SER A 98 16.07 -4.48 -14.56
C SER A 98 15.67 -3.06 -14.13
N PRO A 99 16.41 -2.00 -14.55
CA PRO A 99 16.21 -0.64 -14.06
C PRO A 99 14.81 -0.09 -14.35
N ILE A 100 14.17 -0.52 -15.44
CA ILE A 100 12.81 -0.10 -15.79
C ILE A 100 11.80 -0.69 -14.78
N LEU A 101 11.83 -2.01 -14.52
CA LEU A 101 10.95 -2.63 -13.53
C LEU A 101 11.20 -2.07 -12.12
N LEU A 102 12.45 -1.81 -11.77
CA LEU A 102 12.78 -1.19 -10.50
C LEU A 102 12.15 0.20 -10.36
N ALA A 103 12.23 1.04 -11.41
CA ALA A 103 11.63 2.37 -11.44
C ALA A 103 10.09 2.33 -11.33
N PHE A 104 9.45 1.36 -11.99
CA PHE A 104 7.99 1.21 -12.01
C PHE A 104 7.44 0.27 -10.93
N SER A 105 8.28 -0.35 -10.10
CA SER A 105 7.87 -1.34 -9.09
C SER A 105 6.73 -0.86 -8.19
N TRP A 106 6.76 0.40 -7.77
CA TRP A 106 5.69 1.02 -6.98
C TRP A 106 4.37 1.12 -7.76
N SER A 107 4.43 1.55 -9.02
CA SER A 107 3.25 1.69 -9.87
C SER A 107 2.62 0.33 -10.18
N ILE A 108 3.45 -0.69 -10.40
CA ILE A 108 3.01 -2.08 -10.59
C ILE A 108 2.29 -2.59 -9.34
N LEU A 109 2.88 -2.40 -8.15
CA LEU A 109 2.26 -2.80 -6.89
C LEU A 109 0.89 -2.13 -6.70
N MET A 110 0.79 -0.82 -6.93
CA MET A 110 -0.47 -0.09 -6.79
C MET A 110 -1.53 -0.55 -7.79
N SER A 111 -1.14 -0.79 -9.04
CA SER A 111 -2.04 -1.31 -10.08
C SER A 111 -2.56 -2.71 -9.74
N LEU A 112 -1.70 -3.58 -9.22
CA LEU A 112 -2.10 -4.91 -8.75
C LEU A 112 -3.06 -4.81 -7.56
N ASN A 113 -2.78 -3.95 -6.57
CA ASN A 113 -3.68 -3.73 -5.44
C ASN A 113 -5.09 -3.32 -5.89
N VAL A 114 -5.19 -2.34 -6.79
CA VAL A 114 -6.48 -1.90 -7.35
C VAL A 114 -7.16 -3.04 -8.09
N THR A 115 -6.42 -3.78 -8.91
CA THR A 115 -6.97 -4.91 -9.66
C THR A 115 -7.51 -5.99 -8.73
N PHE A 116 -6.71 -6.47 -7.79
CA PHE A 116 -7.13 -7.51 -6.84
C PHE A 116 -8.31 -7.07 -5.97
N SER A 117 -8.29 -5.83 -5.48
CA SER A 117 -9.39 -5.29 -4.67
C SER A 117 -10.72 -5.31 -5.45
N ASN A 118 -10.71 -4.88 -6.71
CA ASN A 118 -11.91 -4.88 -7.53
C ASN A 118 -12.36 -6.29 -7.95
N VAL A 119 -11.42 -7.20 -8.22
CA VAL A 119 -11.74 -8.62 -8.49
C VAL A 119 -12.43 -9.24 -7.28
N TRP A 120 -11.90 -9.02 -6.07
CA TRP A 120 -12.56 -9.49 -4.83
C TRP A 120 -13.94 -8.85 -4.64
N GLY A 121 -14.09 -7.55 -4.88
CA GLY A 121 -15.39 -6.87 -4.82
C GLY A 121 -16.42 -7.49 -5.78
N ILE A 122 -15.99 -7.88 -7.00
CA ILE A 122 -16.85 -8.58 -7.95
C ILE A 122 -17.22 -9.98 -7.44
N LEU A 123 -16.26 -10.76 -6.95
CA LEU A 123 -16.49 -12.12 -6.42
C LEU A 123 -17.40 -12.11 -5.20
N LEU A 124 -17.25 -11.14 -4.30
CA LEU A 124 -18.08 -10.96 -3.11
C LEU A 124 -19.43 -10.31 -3.43
N LYS A 125 -19.70 -10.01 -4.70
CA LYS A 125 -20.95 -9.40 -5.18
C LYS A 125 -21.23 -8.01 -4.55
N GLU A 126 -20.20 -7.28 -4.19
CA GLU A 126 -20.32 -5.91 -3.66
C GLU A 126 -20.91 -4.94 -4.70
N TRP A 127 -20.71 -5.23 -5.99
CA TRP A 127 -21.24 -4.49 -7.11
C TRP A 127 -22.70 -4.84 -7.47
N LYS A 128 -23.40 -5.56 -6.61
CA LYS A 128 -24.79 -5.96 -6.84
C LYS A 128 -25.72 -4.75 -6.76
N GLY A 129 -26.49 -4.49 -7.83
CA GLY A 129 -27.39 -3.33 -7.92
C GLY A 129 -26.80 -2.07 -8.53
N VAL A 130 -25.52 -2.12 -8.94
CA VAL A 130 -24.87 -1.02 -9.66
C VAL A 130 -25.24 -1.08 -11.16
N SER A 131 -25.26 0.08 -11.84
CA SER A 131 -25.60 0.16 -13.26
C SER A 131 -24.60 -0.59 -14.14
N ASN A 132 -25.07 -1.18 -15.24
CA ASN A 132 -24.21 -1.88 -16.20
C ASN A 132 -23.11 -0.95 -16.78
N THR A 133 -23.40 0.35 -16.91
CA THR A 133 -22.43 1.33 -17.37
C THR A 133 -21.26 1.47 -16.39
N THR A 134 -21.53 1.49 -15.09
CA THR A 134 -20.48 1.55 -14.06
C THR A 134 -19.60 0.29 -14.07
N ILE A 135 -20.20 -0.88 -14.25
CA ILE A 135 -19.47 -2.14 -14.36
C ILE A 135 -18.60 -2.15 -15.62
N ALA A 136 -19.11 -1.66 -16.75
CA ALA A 136 -18.35 -1.56 -18.00
C ALA A 136 -17.13 -0.63 -17.85
N VAL A 137 -17.30 0.52 -17.21
CA VAL A 137 -16.20 1.47 -16.92
C VAL A 137 -15.18 0.84 -15.98
N LEU A 138 -15.61 0.10 -14.96
CA LEU A 138 -14.74 -0.63 -14.06
C LEU A 138 -13.88 -1.65 -14.82
N ILE A 139 -14.51 -2.49 -15.65
CA ILE A 139 -13.80 -3.50 -16.45
C ILE A 139 -12.80 -2.83 -17.39
N LEU A 140 -13.21 -1.77 -18.07
CA LEU A 140 -12.31 -1.01 -18.94
C LEU A 140 -11.09 -0.47 -18.17
N GLY A 141 -11.31 0.10 -16.97
CA GLY A 141 -10.22 0.57 -16.10
C GLY A 141 -9.25 -0.55 -15.70
N LEU A 142 -9.78 -1.73 -15.36
CA LEU A 142 -8.96 -2.89 -15.02
C LEU A 142 -8.15 -3.39 -16.23
N VAL A 143 -8.75 -3.43 -17.43
CA VAL A 143 -8.04 -3.80 -18.66
C VAL A 143 -6.91 -2.83 -18.94
N VAL A 144 -7.11 -1.53 -18.81
CA VAL A 144 -6.08 -0.50 -19.00
C VAL A 144 -4.94 -0.69 -17.97
N LEU A 145 -5.25 -0.93 -16.70
CA LEU A 145 -4.25 -1.17 -15.66
C LEU A 145 -3.39 -2.40 -15.96
N ILE A 146 -4.02 -3.53 -16.32
CA ILE A 146 -3.31 -4.77 -16.65
C ILE A 146 -2.45 -4.57 -17.89
N SER A 147 -2.99 -3.93 -18.94
CA SER A 147 -2.24 -3.63 -20.16
C SER A 147 -1.02 -2.75 -19.87
N SER A 148 -1.12 -1.77 -18.98
CA SER A 148 0.01 -0.91 -18.62
C SER A 148 1.14 -1.69 -17.95
N ILE A 149 0.82 -2.66 -17.09
CA ILE A 149 1.82 -3.54 -16.45
C ILE A 149 2.53 -4.38 -17.52
N ILE A 150 1.77 -4.96 -18.45
CA ILE A 150 2.34 -5.78 -19.54
C ILE A 150 3.29 -4.95 -20.41
N VAL A 151 2.88 -3.72 -20.79
CA VAL A 151 3.72 -2.82 -21.59
C VAL A 151 5.03 -2.51 -20.88
N VAL A 152 4.99 -2.20 -19.57
CA VAL A 152 6.21 -1.96 -18.78
C VAL A 152 7.10 -3.20 -18.72
N ALA A 153 6.51 -4.39 -18.57
CA ALA A 153 7.26 -5.64 -18.55
C ALA A 153 7.91 -5.94 -19.91
N MET A 154 7.22 -5.65 -21.03
CA MET A 154 7.75 -5.86 -22.38
C MET A 154 8.82 -4.83 -22.79
N ALA A 155 8.82 -3.65 -22.21
CA ALA A 155 9.80 -2.61 -22.49
C ALA A 155 11.24 -2.96 -22.02
N GLN A 156 11.42 -4.12 -21.40
CA GLN A 156 12.74 -4.63 -20.95
C GLN A 156 13.40 -5.58 -21.95
N VAL A 157 12.68 -6.01 -22.97
CA VAL A 157 13.19 -6.85 -24.05
C VAL A 157 13.74 -5.97 -25.17
#